data_b8e159f383960719862e46f589a813f2
#
_entry.id   b8e159f383960719862e46f589a813f2
#
_cell.length_a   1.000
_cell.length_b   1.000
_cell.length_c   1.000
_cell.angle_alpha   90.00
_cell.angle_beta   90.00
_cell.angle_gamma   90.00
#
_symmetry.space_group_name_H-M   'P 1'
#
loop_
_entity.id
_entity.type
_entity.pdbx_description
1 polymer ?
#
loop_
_entity_poly.entity_id
_entity_poly.type
_entity_poly.pdbx_seq_one_letter_code
_entity_poly.pdbx_strand_id
1 'polypeptide(L)'
;MLSATDTRQLAQELDQVAEGVSSVEQLMSIVVARLRERLPRYDWVGFYMIEKGRGGQPDMLVLGPYIGAATAHKRIPLDQGICGAAASSGETVVVDDVSKDPRYLACSIQTKSEIVAPVYVKGKVVGELDIDSHTPAAFSADDRRLVEHCAELVGRYLEKTTA
;
A
#
# COMPACT_ATOMS: atom_id res chain seq x y z
N MET A 1 2.55 5.44 -19.61
CA MET A 1 2.37 6.17 -18.33
C MET A 1 1.00 6.81 -18.32
N LEU A 2 0.24 6.62 -17.25
CA LEU A 2 -1.05 7.28 -17.14
C LEU A 2 -0.88 8.78 -16.89
N SER A 3 -1.75 9.58 -17.50
CA SER A 3 -1.78 11.03 -17.28
C SER A 3 -2.40 11.35 -15.91
N ALA A 4 -2.25 12.61 -15.46
CA ALA A 4 -2.92 13.09 -14.25
C ALA A 4 -4.44 12.94 -14.34
N THR A 5 -5.02 13.10 -15.53
CA THR A 5 -6.46 12.91 -15.76
C THR A 5 -6.86 11.45 -15.57
N ASP A 6 -6.06 10.51 -16.10
CA ASP A 6 -6.33 9.08 -15.98
C ASP A 6 -6.27 8.62 -14.52
N THR A 7 -5.29 9.11 -13.74
CA THR A 7 -5.18 8.76 -12.32
C THR A 7 -6.35 9.32 -11.52
N ARG A 8 -6.81 10.54 -11.81
CA ARG A 8 -7.99 11.11 -11.15
C ARG A 8 -9.27 10.34 -11.50
N GLN A 9 -9.40 9.92 -12.75
CA GLN A 9 -10.56 9.13 -13.17
C GLN A 9 -10.59 7.79 -12.46
N LEU A 10 -9.45 7.12 -12.35
CA LEU A 10 -9.35 5.86 -11.60
C LEU A 10 -9.69 6.06 -10.12
N ALA A 11 -9.23 7.15 -9.50
CA ALA A 11 -9.56 7.48 -8.12
C ALA A 11 -11.07 7.64 -7.93
N GLN A 12 -11.76 8.31 -8.86
CA GLN A 12 -13.22 8.49 -8.83
C GLN A 12 -13.95 7.15 -8.98
N GLU A 13 -13.48 6.28 -9.88
CA GLU A 13 -14.04 4.94 -10.04
C GLU A 13 -13.97 4.14 -8.74
N LEU A 14 -12.83 4.23 -8.05
CA LEU A 14 -12.62 3.52 -6.79
C LEU A 14 -13.49 4.11 -5.66
N ASP A 15 -13.71 5.43 -5.65
CA ASP A 15 -14.64 6.04 -4.69
C ASP A 15 -16.05 5.46 -4.84
N GLN A 16 -16.51 5.27 -6.08
CA GLN A 16 -17.82 4.67 -6.35
C GLN A 16 -17.87 3.20 -5.93
N VAL A 17 -16.80 2.46 -6.19
CA VAL A 17 -16.69 1.06 -5.75
C VAL A 17 -16.82 0.95 -4.23
N ALA A 18 -16.19 1.85 -3.49
CA ALA A 18 -16.21 1.83 -2.03
C ALA A 18 -17.63 1.99 -1.46
N GLU A 19 -18.53 2.63 -2.18
CA GLU A 19 -19.92 2.80 -1.74
C GLU A 19 -20.73 1.51 -1.80
N GLY A 20 -20.32 0.54 -2.63
CA GLY A 20 -21.06 -0.68 -2.88
C GLY A 20 -20.50 -1.95 -2.27
N VAL A 21 -19.31 -1.90 -1.64
CA VAL A 21 -18.68 -3.09 -1.05
C VAL A 21 -19.23 -3.39 0.33
N SER A 22 -19.17 -4.66 0.75
CA SER A 22 -19.71 -5.12 2.01
C SER A 22 -18.67 -5.40 3.09
N SER A 23 -17.36 -5.31 2.74
CA SER A 23 -16.28 -5.51 3.71
C SER A 23 -15.03 -4.76 3.27
N VAL A 24 -14.12 -4.51 4.23
CA VAL A 24 -12.83 -3.88 3.93
C VAL A 24 -11.95 -4.81 3.09
N GLU A 25 -12.03 -6.10 3.30
CA GLU A 25 -11.28 -7.09 2.52
C GLU A 25 -11.70 -7.02 1.05
N GLN A 26 -13.00 -6.90 0.80
CA GLN A 26 -13.50 -6.75 -0.57
C GLN A 26 -12.99 -5.45 -1.20
N LEU A 27 -13.04 -4.35 -0.46
CA LEU A 27 -12.53 -3.05 -0.96
C LEU A 27 -11.05 -3.14 -1.28
N MET A 28 -10.23 -3.65 -0.36
CA MET A 28 -8.79 -3.79 -0.58
C MET A 28 -8.49 -4.68 -1.78
N SER A 29 -9.21 -5.79 -1.94
CA SER A 29 -9.03 -6.70 -3.07
C SER A 29 -9.33 -6.02 -4.40
N ILE A 30 -10.38 -5.21 -4.47
CA ILE A 30 -10.74 -4.48 -5.68
C ILE A 30 -9.70 -3.39 -5.98
N VAL A 31 -9.27 -2.64 -4.98
CA VAL A 31 -8.23 -1.60 -5.14
C VAL A 31 -6.95 -2.21 -5.72
N VAL A 32 -6.50 -3.31 -5.13
CA VAL A 32 -5.28 -4.01 -5.57
C VAL A 32 -5.42 -4.47 -7.03
N ALA A 33 -6.56 -5.07 -7.37
CA ALA A 33 -6.82 -5.57 -8.72
C ALA A 33 -6.86 -4.43 -9.75
N ARG A 34 -7.54 -3.33 -9.44
CA ARG A 34 -7.65 -2.18 -10.36
C ARG A 34 -6.31 -1.49 -10.57
N LEU A 35 -5.53 -1.30 -9.52
CA LEU A 35 -4.19 -0.71 -9.62
C LEU A 35 -3.29 -1.58 -10.49
N ARG A 36 -3.29 -2.89 -10.24
CA ARG A 36 -2.44 -3.82 -10.99
C ARG A 36 -2.84 -3.89 -12.47
N GLU A 37 -4.14 -3.88 -12.74
CA GLU A 37 -4.67 -3.94 -14.12
C GLU A 37 -4.40 -2.66 -14.90
N ARG A 38 -4.64 -1.50 -14.28
CA ARG A 38 -4.60 -0.20 -14.99
C ARG A 38 -3.20 0.40 -15.05
N LEU A 39 -2.28 -0.02 -14.17
CA LEU A 39 -0.92 0.49 -14.11
C LEU A 39 0.08 -0.66 -14.26
N PRO A 40 0.47 -0.98 -15.51
CA PRO A 40 1.35 -2.15 -15.77
C PRO A 40 2.69 -2.11 -15.05
N ARG A 41 3.17 -0.91 -14.64
CA ARG A 41 4.43 -0.76 -13.90
C ARG A 41 4.29 -1.16 -12.43
N TYR A 42 3.07 -1.36 -11.94
CA TYR A 42 2.81 -1.80 -10.57
C TYR A 42 2.86 -3.32 -10.58
N ASP A 43 4.07 -3.87 -10.41
CA ASP A 43 4.31 -5.32 -10.55
C ASP A 43 3.83 -6.11 -9.35
N TRP A 44 3.84 -5.49 -8.17
CA TRP A 44 3.31 -6.07 -6.94
C TRP A 44 2.52 -5.00 -6.20
N VAL A 45 1.28 -5.31 -5.83
CA VAL A 45 0.39 -4.39 -5.11
C VAL A 45 -0.25 -5.14 -3.96
N GLY A 46 -0.10 -4.64 -2.73
CA GLY A 46 -0.69 -5.31 -1.58
C GLY A 46 -0.89 -4.38 -0.38
N PHE A 47 -1.79 -4.78 0.49
CA PHE A 47 -2.02 -4.13 1.77
C PHE A 47 -1.37 -4.93 2.89
N TYR A 48 -0.73 -4.21 3.81
CA TYR A 48 -0.31 -4.74 5.09
C TYR A 48 -1.11 -4.05 6.19
N MET A 49 -1.67 -4.83 7.11
CA MET A 49 -2.44 -4.27 8.23
C MET A 49 -1.72 -4.54 9.53
N ILE A 50 -1.77 -3.57 10.45
CA ILE A 50 -1.11 -3.71 11.76
C ILE A 50 -1.92 -4.66 12.63
N GLU A 51 -1.24 -5.69 13.14
CA GLU A 51 -1.76 -6.58 14.16
C GLU A 51 -1.04 -6.26 15.48
N LYS A 52 -1.81 -5.96 16.52
CA LYS A 52 -1.28 -5.65 17.84
C LYS A 52 -0.58 -6.87 18.45
N GLY A 53 0.61 -6.64 19.01
CA GLY A 53 1.32 -7.67 19.75
C GLY A 53 0.59 -8.02 21.04
N ARG A 54 0.79 -9.26 21.50
CA ARG A 54 0.25 -9.76 22.76
C ARG A 54 1.40 -10.19 23.68
N GLY A 55 1.23 -9.99 24.98
CA GLY A 55 2.19 -10.49 25.98
C GLY A 55 3.62 -9.98 25.79
N GLY A 56 3.77 -8.69 25.47
CA GLY A 56 5.08 -8.09 25.24
C GLY A 56 5.64 -8.28 23.84
N GLN A 57 4.92 -8.96 22.94
CA GLN A 57 5.32 -9.09 21.55
C GLN A 57 5.13 -7.77 20.80
N PRO A 58 6.01 -7.44 19.83
CA PRO A 58 5.86 -6.22 19.04
C PRO A 58 4.65 -6.29 18.13
N ASP A 59 4.13 -5.11 17.75
CA ASP A 59 3.13 -5.02 16.70
C ASP A 59 3.76 -5.43 15.36
N MET A 60 2.97 -6.05 14.50
CA MET A 60 3.43 -6.56 13.21
C MET A 60 2.56 -6.03 12.09
N LEU A 61 3.17 -5.80 10.93
CA LEU A 61 2.46 -5.65 9.67
C LEU A 61 2.16 -7.03 9.12
N VAL A 62 0.90 -7.32 8.87
CA VAL A 62 0.45 -8.63 8.36
C VAL A 62 -0.12 -8.46 6.97
N LEU A 63 0.36 -9.27 6.03
CA LEU A 63 -0.06 -9.22 4.64
C LEU A 63 -1.55 -9.51 4.50
N GLY A 64 -2.27 -8.58 3.88
CA GLY A 64 -3.68 -8.71 3.48
C GLY A 64 -3.81 -9.02 2.00
N PRO A 65 -4.87 -8.55 1.33
CA PRO A 65 -5.04 -8.77 -0.10
C PRO A 65 -3.87 -8.21 -0.90
N TYR A 66 -3.36 -9.01 -1.85
CA TYR A 66 -2.28 -8.59 -2.74
C TYR A 66 -2.38 -9.30 -4.09
N ILE A 67 -1.73 -8.72 -5.10
CA ILE A 67 -1.54 -9.33 -6.42
C ILE A 67 -0.08 -9.13 -6.82
N GLY A 68 0.56 -10.20 -7.29
CA GLY A 68 1.94 -10.23 -7.71
C GLY A 68 2.61 -11.54 -7.31
N ALA A 69 3.94 -11.59 -7.40
CA ALA A 69 4.69 -12.77 -7.02
C ALA A 69 4.52 -13.07 -5.52
N ALA A 70 4.49 -14.34 -5.16
CA ALA A 70 4.42 -14.74 -3.75
C ALA A 70 5.62 -14.17 -2.99
N THR A 71 5.36 -13.66 -1.79
CA THR A 71 6.40 -13.08 -0.93
C THR A 71 6.60 -13.91 0.34
N ALA A 72 7.86 -13.99 0.80
CA ALA A 72 8.18 -14.56 2.10
C ALA A 72 7.83 -13.61 3.25
N HIS A 73 7.66 -12.32 2.96
CA HIS A 73 7.41 -11.29 3.97
C HIS A 73 5.92 -11.11 4.24
N LYS A 74 5.31 -12.13 4.86
CA LYS A 74 3.89 -12.10 5.24
C LYS A 74 3.64 -11.39 6.57
N ARG A 75 4.66 -11.29 7.41
CA ARG A 75 4.63 -10.60 8.69
C ARG A 75 5.94 -9.81 8.83
N ILE A 76 5.82 -8.50 9.00
CA ILE A 76 6.97 -7.58 9.05
C ILE A 76 6.91 -6.79 10.35
N PRO A 77 7.97 -6.82 11.18
CA PRO A 77 8.06 -5.92 12.33
C PRO A 77 8.02 -4.45 11.92
N LEU A 78 7.40 -3.59 12.72
CA LEU A 78 7.24 -2.17 12.40
C LEU A 78 8.56 -1.40 12.27
N ASP A 79 9.67 -1.96 12.72
CA ASP A 79 10.99 -1.34 12.66
C ASP A 79 11.83 -1.83 11.48
N GLN A 80 11.27 -2.65 10.58
CA GLN A 80 12.01 -3.25 9.47
C GLN A 80 11.45 -2.88 8.11
N GLY A 81 12.36 -2.73 7.15
CA GLY A 81 12.04 -2.49 5.75
C GLY A 81 11.49 -1.11 5.49
N ILE A 82 11.18 -0.86 4.23
CA ILE A 82 10.52 0.38 3.79
C ILE A 82 9.08 0.42 4.34
N CYS A 83 8.40 -0.73 4.38
CA CYS A 83 7.09 -0.86 5.00
C CYS A 83 7.11 -0.46 6.47
N GLY A 84 8.08 -0.94 7.24
CA GLY A 84 8.24 -0.55 8.64
C GLY A 84 8.52 0.94 8.80
N ALA A 85 9.32 1.52 7.90
CA ALA A 85 9.62 2.95 7.92
C ALA A 85 8.37 3.80 7.67
N ALA A 86 7.51 3.41 6.72
CA ALA A 86 6.26 4.13 6.44
C ALA A 86 5.29 4.02 7.63
N ALA A 87 5.12 2.83 8.19
CA ALA A 87 4.24 2.62 9.33
C ALA A 87 4.69 3.41 10.56
N SER A 88 5.99 3.44 10.83
CA SER A 88 6.56 4.10 11.99
C SER A 88 6.57 5.62 11.87
N SER A 89 6.87 6.15 10.68
CA SER A 89 6.90 7.60 10.45
C SER A 89 5.51 8.20 10.23
N GLY A 90 4.55 7.38 9.78
CA GLY A 90 3.24 7.85 9.40
C GLY A 90 3.23 8.65 8.10
N GLU A 91 4.28 8.54 7.29
CA GLU A 91 4.40 9.27 6.03
C GLU A 91 4.57 8.32 4.86
N THR A 92 4.10 8.75 3.68
CA THR A 92 4.35 8.03 2.44
C THR A 92 5.85 8.02 2.15
N VAL A 93 6.38 6.84 1.83
CA VAL A 93 7.77 6.65 1.44
C VAL A 93 7.83 6.27 -0.03
N VAL A 94 8.58 7.03 -0.83
CA VAL A 94 8.83 6.74 -2.24
C VAL A 94 10.31 6.51 -2.42
N VAL A 95 10.67 5.33 -2.95
CA VAL A 95 12.06 4.95 -3.18
C VAL A 95 12.27 4.70 -4.66
N ASP A 96 13.05 5.57 -5.32
CA ASP A 96 13.30 5.48 -6.75
C ASP A 96 14.24 4.35 -7.14
N ASP A 97 15.15 3.99 -6.24
CA ASP A 97 16.10 2.89 -6.43
C ASP A 97 16.29 2.16 -5.09
N VAL A 98 15.64 1.01 -4.95
CA VAL A 98 15.68 0.23 -3.70
C VAL A 98 17.09 -0.28 -3.38
N SER A 99 17.94 -0.47 -4.37
CA SER A 99 19.31 -0.95 -4.14
C SER A 99 20.18 0.07 -3.38
N LYS A 100 19.76 1.33 -3.36
CA LYS A 100 20.44 2.43 -2.67
C LYS A 100 19.83 2.75 -1.31
N ASP A 101 18.72 2.14 -0.96
CA ASP A 101 18.06 2.40 0.33
C ASP A 101 18.43 1.31 1.33
N PRO A 102 19.13 1.64 2.43
CA PRO A 102 19.56 0.64 3.41
C PRO A 102 18.40 -0.01 4.17
N ARG A 103 17.18 0.59 4.12
CA ARG A 103 15.99 0.05 4.77
C ARG A 103 15.34 -1.06 3.96
N TYR A 104 15.71 -1.22 2.68
CA TYR A 104 15.00 -2.14 1.79
C TYR A 104 15.11 -3.59 2.28
N LEU A 105 13.95 -4.21 2.44
CA LEU A 105 13.82 -5.63 2.75
C LEU A 105 13.46 -6.34 1.44
N ALA A 106 14.41 -7.07 0.87
CA ALA A 106 14.26 -7.64 -0.46
C ALA A 106 13.13 -8.67 -0.52
N CYS A 107 12.06 -8.36 -1.26
CA CYS A 107 10.98 -9.28 -1.58
C CYS A 107 11.21 -9.98 -2.91
N SER A 108 11.95 -9.33 -3.81
CA SER A 108 12.27 -9.83 -5.14
C SER A 108 13.55 -9.16 -5.63
N ILE A 109 14.40 -9.93 -6.31
CA ILE A 109 15.60 -9.37 -6.98
C ILE A 109 15.22 -8.48 -8.16
N GLN A 110 13.98 -8.55 -8.65
CA GLN A 110 13.50 -7.77 -9.77
C GLN A 110 12.98 -6.39 -9.37
N THR A 111 12.67 -6.17 -8.10
CA THR A 111 12.16 -4.88 -7.62
C THR A 111 13.22 -3.80 -7.76
N LYS A 112 12.85 -2.68 -8.37
CA LYS A 112 13.74 -1.52 -8.59
C LYS A 112 13.29 -0.29 -7.83
N SER A 113 11.98 -0.06 -7.71
CA SER A 113 11.42 1.06 -6.97
C SER A 113 10.22 0.60 -6.16
N GLU A 114 9.88 1.38 -5.13
CA GLU A 114 8.79 1.05 -4.20
C GLU A 114 8.11 2.32 -3.70
N ILE A 115 6.80 2.24 -3.50
CA ILE A 115 6.04 3.27 -2.79
C ILE A 115 5.21 2.59 -1.70
N VAL A 116 5.18 3.18 -0.51
CA VAL A 116 4.36 2.72 0.60
C VAL A 116 3.59 3.90 1.17
N ALA A 117 2.26 3.82 1.18
CA ALA A 117 1.40 4.87 1.73
C ALA A 117 0.65 4.34 2.95
N PRO A 118 0.74 5.01 4.12
CA PRO A 118 0.03 4.58 5.32
C PRO A 118 -1.49 4.69 5.17
N VAL A 119 -2.21 3.77 5.82
CA VAL A 119 -3.65 3.82 5.99
C VAL A 119 -3.93 4.36 7.39
N TYR A 120 -4.70 5.46 7.47
CA TYR A 120 -5.03 6.12 8.73
C TYR A 120 -6.49 5.86 9.11
N VAL A 121 -6.74 5.62 10.40
CA VAL A 121 -8.07 5.64 11.01
C VAL A 121 -7.99 6.55 12.22
N LYS A 122 -8.77 7.65 12.20
CA LYS A 122 -8.80 8.64 13.27
C LYS A 122 -7.40 9.13 13.69
N GLY A 123 -6.57 9.41 12.69
CA GLY A 123 -5.23 9.94 12.89
C GLY A 123 -4.17 8.91 13.29
N LYS A 124 -4.52 7.63 13.36
CA LYS A 124 -3.57 6.54 13.69
C LYS A 124 -3.31 5.66 12.49
N VAL A 125 -2.07 5.26 12.29
CA VAL A 125 -1.71 4.30 11.24
C VAL A 125 -2.21 2.92 11.64
N VAL A 126 -3.03 2.30 10.78
CA VAL A 126 -3.57 0.96 11.02
C VAL A 126 -3.08 -0.05 9.98
N GLY A 127 -2.39 0.42 8.97
CA GLY A 127 -1.86 -0.41 7.89
C GLY A 127 -1.21 0.45 6.83
N GLU A 128 -1.00 -0.14 5.67
CA GLU A 128 -0.38 0.56 4.54
C GLU A 128 -0.67 -0.14 3.22
N LEU A 129 -0.57 0.64 2.13
CA LEU A 129 -0.61 0.13 0.77
C LEU A 129 0.82 0.16 0.24
N ASP A 130 1.32 -1.00 -0.16
CA ASP A 130 2.68 -1.21 -0.65
C ASP A 130 2.65 -1.60 -2.12
N ILE A 131 3.45 -0.92 -2.93
CA ILE A 131 3.56 -1.20 -4.36
C ILE A 131 5.03 -1.27 -4.76
N ASP A 132 5.40 -2.37 -5.42
CA ASP A 132 6.75 -2.57 -5.96
C ASP A 132 6.71 -2.54 -7.48
N SER A 133 7.75 -1.98 -8.08
CA SER A 133 7.91 -1.94 -9.53
C SER A 133 9.27 -2.52 -9.95
N HIS A 134 9.27 -3.22 -11.08
CA HIS A 134 10.51 -3.67 -11.74
C HIS A 134 11.15 -2.54 -12.56
N THR A 135 10.56 -1.35 -12.56
CA THR A 135 11.06 -0.16 -13.24
C THR A 135 11.62 0.82 -12.22
N PRO A 136 12.85 1.34 -12.40
CA PRO A 136 13.36 2.39 -11.52
C PRO A 136 12.51 3.65 -11.61
N ALA A 137 12.38 4.38 -10.51
CA ALA A 137 11.66 5.65 -10.44
C ALA A 137 10.26 5.57 -11.07
N ALA A 138 9.51 4.48 -10.76
CA ALA A 138 8.21 4.23 -11.37
C ALA A 138 7.09 5.14 -10.88
N PHE A 139 7.29 5.82 -9.74
CA PHE A 139 6.23 6.53 -9.05
C PHE A 139 6.41 8.03 -9.13
N SER A 140 5.61 8.67 -10.01
CA SER A 140 5.58 10.12 -10.17
C SER A 140 4.74 10.78 -9.05
N ALA A 141 4.65 12.11 -9.07
CA ALA A 141 3.76 12.82 -8.15
C ALA A 141 2.29 12.42 -8.33
N ASP A 142 1.87 12.14 -9.58
CA ASP A 142 0.52 11.67 -9.85
C ASP A 142 0.28 10.26 -9.30
N ASP A 143 1.27 9.38 -9.44
CA ASP A 143 1.22 8.04 -8.85
C ASP A 143 1.10 8.13 -7.33
N ARG A 144 1.90 8.98 -6.70
CA ARG A 144 1.85 9.18 -5.24
C ARG A 144 0.47 9.63 -4.78
N ARG A 145 -0.13 10.60 -5.48
CA ARG A 145 -1.49 11.07 -5.15
C ARG A 145 -2.52 9.96 -5.26
N LEU A 146 -2.44 9.15 -6.32
CA LEU A 146 -3.35 8.02 -6.52
C LEU A 146 -3.20 6.98 -5.40
N VAL A 147 -1.97 6.60 -5.07
CA VAL A 147 -1.70 5.60 -4.04
C VAL A 147 -2.16 6.10 -2.66
N GLU A 148 -1.87 7.36 -2.34
CA GLU A 148 -2.34 7.99 -1.09
C GLU A 148 -3.87 8.04 -1.05
N HIS A 149 -4.52 8.35 -2.17
CA HIS A 149 -5.98 8.34 -2.26
C HIS A 149 -6.56 6.95 -1.97
N CYS A 150 -5.96 5.91 -2.53
CA CYS A 150 -6.40 4.54 -2.30
C CYS A 150 -6.25 4.14 -0.82
N ALA A 151 -5.14 4.51 -0.19
CA ALA A 151 -4.92 4.26 1.23
C ALA A 151 -5.96 5.00 2.09
N GLU A 152 -6.23 6.26 1.75
CA GLU A 152 -7.24 7.08 2.43
C GLU A 152 -8.64 6.49 2.29
N LEU A 153 -8.98 5.97 1.12
CA LEU A 153 -10.27 5.34 0.86
C LEU A 153 -10.52 4.15 1.78
N VAL A 154 -9.51 3.30 1.96
CA VAL A 154 -9.58 2.17 2.89
C VAL A 154 -9.72 2.67 4.33
N GLY A 155 -8.96 3.69 4.72
CA GLY A 155 -9.03 4.29 6.04
C GLY A 155 -10.42 4.84 6.35
N ARG A 156 -11.03 5.57 5.42
CA ARG A 156 -12.38 6.09 5.57
C ARG A 156 -13.42 4.98 5.70
N TYR A 157 -13.26 3.91 4.94
CA TYR A 157 -14.14 2.76 5.04
C TYR A 157 -14.08 2.14 6.44
N LEU A 158 -12.87 1.97 6.97
CA LEU A 158 -12.68 1.45 8.33
C LEU A 158 -13.28 2.38 9.39
N GLU A 159 -13.16 3.70 9.23
CA GLU A 159 -13.76 4.66 10.15
C GLU A 159 -15.27 4.52 10.21
N LYS A 160 -15.93 4.32 9.08
CA LYS A 160 -17.37 4.16 9.00
C LYS A 160 -17.85 2.86 9.64
N THR A 161 -17.06 1.80 9.57
CA THR A 161 -17.47 0.46 10.01
C THR A 161 -17.05 0.14 11.44
N THR A 162 -16.19 0.96 12.06
CA THR A 162 -15.72 0.78 13.44
C THR A 162 -16.25 1.82 14.41
N ALA A 163 -17.29 2.52 14.01
CA ALA A 163 -17.91 3.56 14.83
C ALA A 163 -18.61 2.97 16.07
#